data_28fb983d52fe7155ad575a37e6bcbe28
#
_entry.id   28fb983d52fe7155ad575a37e6bcbe28
#
_cell.length_a   1.000
_cell.length_b   1.000
_cell.length_c   1.000
_cell.angle_alpha   90.00
_cell.angle_beta   90.00
_cell.angle_gamma   90.00
#
_symmetry.space_group_name_H-M   'P 1'
#
loop_
_entity.id
_entity.type
_entity.pdbx_description
1 polymer ?
#
loop_
_entity_poly.entity_id
_entity_poly.type
_entity_poly.pdbx_seq_one_letter_code
_entity_poly.pdbx_strand_id
1 'polypeptide(L)'
;MALYWCTDDIMETYNDEPYATEIPPADKKYLPMASGHSITTALGFLEVADVIVGHNIIGFDIPIIKKFYPWFTPSGLVVDTLLLSRLYHPNLLDIDKKHGLNHMPLQLYGRHSLESYGYRLGEYKGNFAKTTDWKKWSQEMQDYCVQDVVVTNKLCQHFHPYLNGSR
;
A
#
# COMPACT_ATOMS: atom_id res chain seq x y z
N MET A 1 10.27 3.17 -1.33
CA MET A 1 8.87 3.69 -1.30
C MET A 1 8.20 3.37 -2.63
N ALA A 2 6.90 3.14 -2.65
CA ALA A 2 6.12 2.99 -3.87
C ALA A 2 4.90 3.91 -3.80
N LEU A 3 4.56 4.57 -4.91
CA LEU A 3 3.40 5.44 -5.06
C LEU A 3 2.59 5.00 -6.28
N TYR A 4 1.27 5.09 -6.19
CA TYR A 4 0.36 4.88 -7.30
C TYR A 4 -0.43 6.16 -7.57
N TRP A 5 -0.33 6.66 -8.79
CA TRP A 5 -1.03 7.86 -9.26
C TRP A 5 -2.38 7.45 -9.84
N CYS A 6 -3.46 7.65 -9.09
CA CYS A 6 -4.80 7.20 -9.50
C CYS A 6 -5.31 7.88 -10.77
N THR A 7 -4.87 9.11 -11.04
CA THR A 7 -5.27 9.87 -12.22
C THR A 7 -4.70 9.29 -13.51
N ASP A 8 -3.43 8.84 -13.45
CA ASP A 8 -2.67 8.45 -14.63
C ASP A 8 -2.50 6.92 -14.75
N ASP A 9 -2.98 6.17 -13.74
CA ASP A 9 -2.83 4.70 -13.62
C ASP A 9 -1.34 4.27 -13.64
N ILE A 10 -0.48 5.06 -13.00
CA ILE A 10 0.97 4.85 -12.99
C ILE A 10 1.45 4.44 -11.60
N MET A 11 2.32 3.41 -11.56
CA MET A 11 3.05 3.00 -10.36
C MET A 11 4.49 3.50 -10.46
N GLU A 12 4.94 4.25 -9.46
CA GLU A 12 6.32 4.73 -9.36
C GLU A 12 7.00 4.18 -8.11
N THR A 13 8.30 3.96 -8.20
CA THR A 13 9.12 3.49 -7.07
C THR A 13 10.26 4.47 -6.81
N TYR A 14 10.54 4.67 -5.52
CA TYR A 14 11.54 5.61 -5.04
C TYR A 14 12.44 4.94 -4.01
N ASN A 15 13.74 5.12 -4.14
CA ASN A 15 14.72 4.69 -3.16
C ASN A 15 15.96 5.59 -3.26
N ASP A 16 16.81 5.56 -2.24
CA ASP A 16 18.06 6.34 -2.19
C ASP A 16 19.28 5.47 -2.50
N GLU A 17 19.08 4.23 -3.01
CA GLU A 17 20.17 3.33 -3.38
C GLU A 17 20.83 3.78 -4.70
N PRO A 18 22.16 3.98 -4.72
CA PRO A 18 22.86 4.52 -5.87
C PRO A 18 22.92 3.57 -7.07
N TYR A 19 22.54 2.32 -6.93
CA TYR A 19 22.69 1.28 -7.95
C TYR A 19 21.36 0.65 -8.41
N ALA A 20 20.23 1.19 -8.03
CA ALA A 20 18.91 0.67 -8.45
C ALA A 20 18.61 1.09 -9.92
N THR A 21 19.51 0.74 -10.86
CA THR A 21 19.40 1.10 -12.28
C THR A 21 18.91 -0.05 -13.17
N GLU A 22 18.55 -1.20 -12.61
CA GLU A 22 18.03 -2.30 -13.43
C GLU A 22 16.57 -2.01 -13.80
N ILE A 23 16.37 -1.77 -15.09
CA ILE A 23 15.05 -1.71 -15.72
C ILE A 23 14.43 -3.10 -15.57
N PRO A 24 13.29 -3.27 -14.90
CA PRO A 24 12.63 -4.57 -14.82
C PRO A 24 12.22 -5.04 -16.22
N PRO A 25 12.10 -6.36 -16.41
CA PRO A 25 11.68 -6.94 -17.69
C PRO A 25 10.33 -6.37 -18.13
N ALA A 26 10.21 -6.13 -19.45
CA ALA A 26 9.10 -5.44 -20.12
C ALA A 26 7.71 -6.10 -20.01
N ASP A 27 7.62 -7.23 -19.36
CA ASP A 27 6.40 -8.02 -19.15
C ASP A 27 5.67 -7.73 -17.83
N LYS A 28 6.24 -6.88 -16.95
CA LYS A 28 5.53 -6.42 -15.76
C LYS A 28 4.59 -5.27 -16.12
N LYS A 29 3.31 -5.43 -15.78
CA LYS A 29 2.19 -4.49 -15.98
C LYS A 29 2.44 -3.09 -15.38
N TYR A 30 3.46 -2.94 -14.57
CA TYR A 30 3.83 -1.69 -13.92
C TYR A 30 5.17 -1.25 -14.48
N LEU A 31 5.18 -0.13 -15.22
CA LEU A 31 6.41 0.51 -15.65
C LEU A 31 7.08 1.13 -14.41
N PRO A 32 8.27 0.69 -14.03
CA PRO A 32 9.07 1.49 -13.12
C PRO A 32 9.56 2.68 -13.94
N MET A 33 9.02 3.85 -13.65
CA MET A 33 9.64 5.06 -14.17
C MET A 33 11.03 5.20 -13.57
N ALA A 34 11.94 5.57 -14.44
CA ALA A 34 13.37 5.74 -14.30
C ALA A 34 13.90 5.77 -12.85
N SER A 35 14.76 4.82 -12.55
CA SER A 35 15.77 4.87 -11.50
C SER A 35 16.35 6.27 -11.34
N GLY A 36 16.25 6.85 -10.15
CA GLY A 36 16.89 8.13 -9.83
C GLY A 36 16.04 9.12 -9.04
N HIS A 37 14.78 8.82 -8.74
CA HIS A 37 13.98 9.66 -7.89
C HIS A 37 14.21 9.27 -6.41
N SER A 38 14.79 10.19 -5.65
CA SER A 38 15.02 10.00 -4.22
C SER A 38 13.70 9.94 -3.43
N ILE A 39 13.75 9.39 -2.23
CA ILE A 39 12.62 9.40 -1.29
C ILE A 39 12.13 10.84 -1.04
N THR A 40 13.03 11.83 -0.98
CA THR A 40 12.67 13.25 -0.80
C THR A 40 11.82 13.77 -1.95
N THR A 41 12.06 13.34 -3.19
CA THR A 41 11.22 13.66 -4.34
C THR A 41 9.80 13.11 -4.16
N ALA A 42 9.67 11.84 -3.75
CA ALA A 42 8.37 11.23 -3.46
C ALA A 42 7.60 11.98 -2.36
N LEU A 43 8.31 12.39 -1.31
CA LEU A 43 7.70 13.15 -0.22
C LEU A 43 7.21 14.53 -0.68
N GLY A 44 7.96 15.20 -1.58
CA GLY A 44 7.52 16.46 -2.18
C GLY A 44 6.21 16.31 -2.97
N PHE A 45 6.04 15.22 -3.71
CA PHE A 45 4.76 14.93 -4.38
C PHE A 45 3.63 14.67 -3.38
N LEU A 46 3.91 13.92 -2.30
CA LEU A 46 2.90 13.66 -1.27
C LEU A 46 2.49 14.93 -0.51
N GLU A 47 3.38 15.92 -0.35
CA GLU A 47 3.02 17.18 0.32
C GLU A 47 1.98 18.00 -0.43
N VAL A 48 1.98 17.93 -1.77
CA VAL A 48 1.08 18.70 -2.64
C VAL A 48 -0.10 17.89 -3.19
N ALA A 49 -0.17 16.61 -2.89
CA ALA A 49 -1.26 15.75 -3.33
C ALA A 49 -2.59 16.17 -2.67
N ASP A 50 -3.67 16.25 -3.45
CA ASP A 50 -5.02 16.55 -2.93
C ASP A 50 -5.53 15.48 -1.97
N VAL A 51 -5.22 14.22 -2.26
CA VAL A 51 -5.63 13.06 -1.45
C VAL A 51 -4.47 12.06 -1.36
N ILE A 52 -4.15 11.64 -0.15
CA ILE A 52 -3.21 10.56 0.13
C ILE A 52 -3.97 9.39 0.72
N VAL A 53 -3.85 8.23 0.09
CA VAL A 53 -4.48 7.00 0.57
C VAL A 53 -3.41 6.02 1.04
N GLY A 54 -3.60 5.43 2.20
CA GLY A 54 -2.73 4.38 2.71
C GLY A 54 -3.45 3.44 3.67
N HIS A 55 -2.80 2.35 4.03
CA HIS A 55 -3.33 1.39 5.00
C HIS A 55 -2.58 1.52 6.32
N ASN A 56 -3.25 1.97 7.37
CA ASN A 56 -2.63 2.36 8.65
C ASN A 56 -1.65 3.55 8.51
N ILE A 57 -1.84 4.35 7.50
CA ILE A 57 -0.94 5.45 7.14
C ILE A 57 -0.84 6.52 8.24
N ILE A 58 -1.96 6.80 8.93
CA ILE A 58 -2.01 7.76 10.03
C ILE A 58 -1.27 7.23 11.26
N GLY A 59 -1.36 5.92 11.51
CA GLY A 59 -0.74 5.29 12.68
C GLY A 59 0.71 4.87 12.48
N PHE A 60 1.18 4.74 11.24
CA PHE A 60 2.50 4.20 10.94
C PHE A 60 3.32 5.04 9.98
N ASP A 61 2.92 5.16 8.70
CA ASP A 61 3.78 5.77 7.68
C ASP A 61 4.05 7.25 7.94
N ILE A 62 3.02 8.05 8.18
CA ILE A 62 3.18 9.49 8.43
C ILE A 62 4.05 9.77 9.67
N PRO A 63 3.84 9.12 10.83
CA PRO A 63 4.72 9.28 11.99
C PRO A 63 6.18 8.90 11.70
N ILE A 64 6.41 7.82 10.95
CA ILE A 64 7.78 7.40 10.59
C ILE A 64 8.40 8.41 9.62
N ILE A 65 7.69 8.85 8.60
CA ILE A 65 8.17 9.87 7.66
C ILE A 65 8.57 11.13 8.44
N LYS A 66 7.70 11.65 9.30
CA LYS A 66 7.98 12.85 10.12
C LYS A 66 9.16 12.70 11.07
N LYS A 67 9.45 11.48 11.52
CA LYS A 67 10.62 11.19 12.35
C LYS A 67 11.93 11.39 11.59
N PHE A 68 11.99 10.99 10.32
CA PHE A 68 13.20 11.11 9.48
C PHE A 68 13.21 12.41 8.66
N TYR A 69 12.03 12.94 8.33
CA TYR A 69 11.82 14.15 7.53
C TYR A 69 10.87 15.09 8.29
N PRO A 70 11.36 15.82 9.32
CA PRO A 70 10.51 16.65 10.19
C PRO A 70 9.76 17.78 9.45
N TRP A 71 10.24 18.15 8.27
CA TRP A 71 9.61 19.14 7.40
C TRP A 71 8.37 18.62 6.68
N PHE A 72 8.19 17.30 6.56
CA PHE A 72 7.08 16.70 5.84
C PHE A 72 5.73 17.07 6.46
N THR A 73 4.92 17.81 5.72
CA THR A 73 3.60 18.26 6.16
C THR A 73 2.61 18.21 5.00
N PRO A 74 1.96 17.05 4.77
CA PRO A 74 0.99 16.91 3.68
C PRO A 74 -0.18 17.87 3.88
N SER A 75 -0.56 18.57 2.80
CA SER A 75 -1.63 19.57 2.79
C SER A 75 -2.99 18.97 2.43
N GLY A 76 -3.00 17.84 1.76
CA GLY A 76 -4.22 17.19 1.28
C GLY A 76 -4.93 16.30 2.30
N LEU A 77 -6.06 15.76 1.88
CA LEU A 77 -6.83 14.81 2.69
C LEU A 77 -6.08 13.48 2.84
N VAL A 78 -5.95 12.99 4.06
CA VAL A 78 -5.37 11.67 4.34
C VAL A 78 -6.50 10.67 4.58
N VAL A 79 -6.57 9.64 3.75
CA VAL A 79 -7.54 8.53 3.83
C VAL A 79 -6.84 7.26 4.30
N ASP A 80 -7.24 6.76 5.46
CA ASP A 80 -6.68 5.54 6.04
C ASP A 80 -7.64 4.35 5.85
N THR A 81 -7.27 3.42 4.99
CA THR A 81 -8.10 2.26 4.66
C THR A 81 -8.25 1.26 5.82
N LEU A 82 -7.36 1.28 6.83
CA LEU A 82 -7.55 0.52 8.06
C LEU A 82 -8.72 1.08 8.89
N LEU A 83 -8.81 2.40 9.00
CA LEU A 83 -9.93 3.07 9.69
C LEU A 83 -11.25 2.82 8.96
N LEU A 84 -11.27 2.95 7.63
CA LEU A 84 -12.44 2.62 6.81
C LEU A 84 -12.88 1.17 7.01
N SER A 85 -11.93 0.26 7.02
CA SER A 85 -12.20 -1.17 7.25
C SER A 85 -12.86 -1.42 8.61
N ARG A 86 -12.36 -0.80 9.67
CA ARG A 86 -12.94 -0.93 11.02
C ARG A 86 -14.32 -0.30 11.13
N LEU A 87 -14.54 0.80 10.41
CA LEU A 87 -15.82 1.50 10.41
C LEU A 87 -16.91 0.73 9.67
N TYR A 88 -16.60 0.29 8.44
CA TYR A 88 -17.61 -0.31 7.54
C TYR A 88 -17.73 -1.83 7.66
N HIS A 89 -16.69 -2.50 8.15
CA HIS A 89 -16.65 -3.96 8.28
C HIS A 89 -16.28 -4.41 9.70
N PRO A 90 -17.00 -3.99 10.76
CA PRO A 90 -16.68 -4.39 12.15
C PRO A 90 -16.85 -5.90 12.38
N ASN A 91 -17.60 -6.59 11.54
CA ASN A 91 -17.96 -8.00 11.63
C ASN A 91 -17.20 -8.88 10.63
N LEU A 92 -15.97 -8.53 10.27
CA LEU A 92 -15.16 -9.27 9.28
C LEU A 92 -15.02 -10.76 9.60
N LEU A 93 -14.94 -11.14 10.86
CA LEU A 93 -14.82 -12.56 11.26
C LEU A 93 -16.03 -13.37 10.78
N ASP A 94 -17.23 -12.82 10.92
CA ASP A 94 -18.46 -13.49 10.50
C ASP A 94 -18.58 -13.52 8.99
N ILE A 95 -18.13 -12.45 8.32
CA ILE A 95 -18.07 -12.36 6.86
C ILE A 95 -17.11 -13.44 6.32
N ASP A 96 -15.90 -13.54 6.86
CA ASP A 96 -14.90 -14.52 6.41
C ASP A 96 -15.38 -15.96 6.62
N LYS A 97 -16.00 -16.27 7.77
CA LYS A 97 -16.60 -17.58 8.05
C LYS A 97 -17.73 -17.93 7.08
N LYS A 98 -18.56 -16.96 6.75
CA LYS A 98 -19.70 -17.16 5.84
C LYS A 98 -19.23 -17.40 4.40
N HIS A 99 -18.23 -16.70 3.95
CA HIS A 99 -17.72 -16.80 2.58
C HIS A 99 -16.78 -17.99 2.36
N GLY A 100 -16.27 -18.62 3.42
CA GLY A 100 -15.44 -19.83 3.33
C GLY A 100 -14.22 -19.62 2.42
N LEU A 101 -13.38 -18.62 2.73
CA LEU A 101 -12.17 -18.30 1.96
C LEU A 101 -11.10 -19.40 2.16
N ASN A 102 -11.31 -20.57 1.55
CA ASN A 102 -10.50 -21.78 1.77
C ASN A 102 -9.00 -21.60 1.50
N HIS A 103 -8.62 -20.57 0.75
CA HIS A 103 -7.23 -20.23 0.47
C HIS A 103 -6.62 -19.27 1.51
N MET A 104 -7.43 -18.68 2.40
CA MET A 104 -6.97 -17.75 3.43
C MET A 104 -6.66 -18.50 4.74
N PRO A 105 -5.48 -18.32 5.34
CA PRO A 105 -5.15 -18.91 6.64
C PRO A 105 -6.14 -18.46 7.73
N LEU A 106 -6.60 -19.42 8.57
CA LEU A 106 -7.60 -19.14 9.61
C LEU A 106 -7.16 -18.04 10.59
N GLN A 107 -5.87 -17.91 10.85
CA GLN A 107 -5.31 -16.86 11.71
C GLN A 107 -5.51 -15.44 11.17
N LEU A 108 -5.84 -15.29 9.90
CA LEU A 108 -6.11 -14.01 9.23
C LEU A 108 -7.61 -13.66 9.20
N TYR A 109 -8.49 -14.60 9.59
CA TYR A 109 -9.92 -14.34 9.64
C TYR A 109 -10.25 -13.24 10.66
N GLY A 110 -11.11 -12.32 10.28
CA GLY A 110 -11.51 -11.16 11.08
C GLY A 110 -10.44 -10.07 11.22
N ARG A 111 -9.24 -10.26 10.66
CA ARG A 111 -8.20 -9.25 10.72
C ARG A 111 -8.39 -8.18 9.65
N HIS A 112 -8.10 -6.93 10.04
CA HIS A 112 -8.13 -5.76 9.15
C HIS A 112 -6.78 -5.46 8.49
N SER A 113 -5.82 -6.40 8.56
CA SER A 113 -4.48 -6.20 7.97
C SER A 113 -4.52 -6.21 6.44
N LEU A 114 -3.55 -5.55 5.82
CA LEU A 114 -3.40 -5.53 4.36
C LEU A 114 -3.17 -6.94 3.80
N GLU A 115 -2.43 -7.80 4.53
CA GLU A 115 -2.27 -9.22 4.18
C GLU A 115 -3.63 -9.93 4.08
N SER A 116 -4.53 -9.73 5.07
CA SER A 116 -5.87 -10.34 5.06
C SER A 116 -6.72 -9.83 3.89
N TYR A 117 -6.59 -8.55 3.57
CA TYR A 117 -7.28 -7.97 2.41
C TYR A 117 -6.69 -8.45 1.08
N GLY A 118 -5.40 -8.74 1.01
CA GLY A 118 -4.80 -9.39 -0.16
C GLY A 118 -5.51 -10.69 -0.52
N TYR A 119 -5.82 -11.53 0.48
CA TYR A 119 -6.62 -12.74 0.26
C TYR A 119 -8.06 -12.45 -0.15
N ARG A 120 -8.76 -11.52 0.53
CA ARG A 120 -10.17 -11.18 0.23
C ARG A 120 -10.36 -10.58 -1.16
N LEU A 121 -9.39 -9.81 -1.63
CA LEU A 121 -9.43 -9.10 -2.91
C LEU A 121 -8.76 -9.87 -4.06
N GLY A 122 -8.22 -11.09 -3.77
CA GLY A 122 -7.53 -11.89 -4.77
C GLY A 122 -6.15 -11.38 -5.17
N GLU A 123 -5.52 -10.56 -4.30
CA GLU A 123 -4.18 -9.97 -4.50
C GLU A 123 -3.22 -10.48 -3.41
N TYR A 124 -2.94 -11.77 -3.46
CA TYR A 124 -2.05 -12.37 -2.46
C TYR A 124 -0.60 -11.89 -2.61
N LYS A 125 0.01 -11.50 -1.49
CA LYS A 125 1.33 -10.88 -1.42
C LYS A 125 2.52 -11.85 -1.36
N GLY A 126 2.30 -13.15 -1.32
CA GLY A 126 3.38 -14.12 -1.06
C GLY A 126 3.90 -14.07 0.39
N ASN A 127 5.01 -14.77 0.65
CA ASN A 127 5.58 -14.95 2.00
C ASN A 127 6.82 -14.08 2.28
N PHE A 128 7.15 -13.14 1.40
CA PHE A 128 8.39 -12.37 1.47
C PHE A 128 8.62 -11.71 2.84
N ALA A 129 7.59 -11.06 3.41
CA ALA A 129 7.69 -10.37 4.69
C ALA A 129 8.12 -11.26 5.87
N LYS A 130 7.97 -12.59 5.75
CA LYS A 130 8.31 -13.56 6.80
C LYS A 130 9.75 -14.06 6.74
N THR A 131 10.41 -13.88 5.60
CA THR A 131 11.72 -14.50 5.31
C THR A 131 12.84 -13.50 5.03
N THR A 132 12.53 -12.21 4.91
CA THR A 132 13.51 -11.19 4.52
C THR A 132 14.22 -10.53 5.70
N ASP A 133 15.46 -10.11 5.47
CA ASP A 133 16.21 -9.22 6.37
C ASP A 133 15.87 -7.75 6.04
N TRP A 134 15.00 -7.15 6.83
CA TRP A 134 14.56 -5.75 6.68
C TRP A 134 15.66 -4.70 6.89
N LYS A 135 16.88 -5.10 7.32
CA LYS A 135 17.98 -4.18 7.56
C LYS A 135 18.75 -3.80 6.30
N LYS A 136 18.58 -4.59 5.24
CA LYS A 136 19.26 -4.35 3.96
C LYS A 136 18.23 -4.24 2.86
N TRP A 137 18.39 -3.21 2.03
CA TRP A 137 17.58 -3.06 0.83
C TRP A 137 17.77 -4.24 -0.12
N SER A 138 16.69 -4.69 -0.74
CA SER A 138 16.71 -5.68 -1.82
C SER A 138 15.60 -5.36 -2.83
N GLN A 139 15.75 -5.86 -4.07
CA GLN A 139 14.72 -5.69 -5.10
C GLN A 139 13.39 -6.32 -4.68
N GLU A 140 13.44 -7.47 -4.00
CA GLU A 140 12.25 -8.13 -3.50
C GLU A 140 11.51 -7.29 -2.44
N MET A 141 12.25 -6.51 -1.63
CA MET A 141 11.65 -5.54 -0.69
C MET A 141 10.94 -4.43 -1.45
N GLN A 142 11.51 -3.95 -2.55
CA GLN A 142 10.88 -2.95 -3.41
C GLN A 142 9.62 -3.52 -4.07
N ASP A 143 9.67 -4.75 -4.61
CA ASP A 143 8.55 -5.44 -5.22
C ASP A 143 7.43 -5.68 -4.19
N TYR A 144 7.79 -5.98 -2.94
CA TYR A 144 6.83 -6.10 -1.84
C TYR A 144 6.11 -4.77 -1.54
N CYS A 145 6.85 -3.64 -1.53
CA CYS A 145 6.25 -2.32 -1.38
C CYS A 145 5.27 -2.00 -2.52
N VAL A 146 5.60 -2.34 -3.76
CA VAL A 146 4.71 -2.18 -4.91
C VAL A 146 3.43 -2.99 -4.72
N GLN A 147 3.55 -4.26 -4.30
CA GLN A 147 2.39 -5.12 -4.05
C GLN A 147 1.49 -4.57 -2.93
N ASP A 148 2.06 -3.96 -1.88
CA ASP A 148 1.31 -3.30 -0.82
C ASP A 148 0.47 -2.14 -1.35
N VAL A 149 1.01 -1.36 -2.26
CA VAL A 149 0.29 -0.25 -2.91
C VAL A 149 -0.83 -0.77 -3.82
N VAL A 150 -0.60 -1.86 -4.57
CA VAL A 150 -1.65 -2.51 -5.39
C VAL A 150 -2.83 -2.96 -4.53
N VAL A 151 -2.57 -3.64 -3.42
CA VAL A 151 -3.63 -4.09 -2.51
C VAL A 151 -4.34 -2.89 -1.88
N THR A 152 -3.60 -1.85 -1.49
CA THR A 152 -4.17 -0.62 -0.91
C THR A 152 -5.08 0.09 -1.90
N ASN A 153 -4.68 0.20 -3.17
CA ASN A 153 -5.51 0.79 -4.23
C ASN A 153 -6.82 0.01 -4.42
N LYS A 154 -6.75 -1.32 -4.54
CA LYS A 154 -7.97 -2.16 -4.63
C LYS A 154 -8.86 -2.02 -3.40
N LEU A 155 -8.26 -1.90 -2.22
CA LEU A 155 -9.00 -1.69 -0.97
C LEU A 155 -9.67 -0.31 -0.94
N CYS A 156 -9.02 0.72 -1.44
CA CYS A 156 -9.60 2.05 -1.61
C CYS A 156 -10.81 2.00 -2.55
N GLN A 157 -10.67 1.35 -3.70
CA GLN A 157 -11.77 1.14 -4.65
C GLN A 157 -12.93 0.36 -4.02
N HIS A 158 -12.64 -0.64 -3.19
CA HIS A 158 -13.66 -1.39 -2.44
C HIS A 158 -14.47 -0.49 -1.50
N PHE A 159 -13.83 0.51 -0.85
CA PHE A 159 -14.52 1.44 0.04
C PHE A 159 -15.14 2.65 -0.66
N HIS A 160 -14.82 2.91 -1.92
CA HIS A 160 -15.34 4.06 -2.66
C HIS A 160 -16.88 4.18 -2.65
N PRO A 161 -17.68 3.09 -2.84
CA PRO A 161 -19.15 3.18 -2.75
C PRO A 161 -19.67 3.61 -1.37
N TYR A 162 -18.95 3.29 -0.30
CA TYR A 162 -19.32 3.70 1.07
C TYR A 162 -19.06 5.19 1.29
N LEU A 163 -17.96 5.72 0.74
CA LEU A 163 -17.60 7.14 0.87
C LEU A 163 -18.53 8.04 0.08
N ASN A 164 -19.06 7.57 -1.06
CA ASN A 164 -19.93 8.33 -1.94
C ASN A 164 -21.44 8.13 -1.65
N GLY A 165 -21.79 7.40 -0.60
CA GLY A 165 -23.19 7.15 -0.26
C GLY A 165 -23.94 6.27 -1.27
N SER A 166 -23.23 5.49 -2.09
CA SER A 166 -23.82 4.58 -3.10
C SER A 166 -24.16 3.20 -2.53
N ARG A 167 -23.99 3.01 -1.22
CA ARG A 167 -24.32 1.80 -0.46
C ARG A 167 -25.09 2.11 0.80
#